data_9ea4e33a9ee8e9f20feac9ad49a7267a
#
_entry.id   9ea4e33a9ee8e9f20feac9ad49a7267a
#
_cell.length_a   1.000
_cell.length_b   1.000
_cell.length_c   1.000
_cell.angle_alpha   90.00
_cell.angle_beta   90.00
_cell.angle_gamma   90.00
#
_symmetry.space_group_name_H-M   'P 1'
#
loop_
_entity.id
_entity.type
_entity.pdbx_description
1 polymer ?
#
loop_
_entity_poly.entity_id
_entity_poly.type
_entity_poly.pdbx_seq_one_letter_code
_entity_poly.pdbx_strand_id
1 'polypeptide(L)'
;MHPTALPSKYGIGDFGDTSKLFIDFLNETSTNIWQVLPLGLTSLDEFSPYSSPSSILGNRYLIDVDKLSTYDKVDFEIPQFSKEYVQYKDVYKFKDDIFKKISENIDINDKPFSTFLNNELIRKHITFLILKDLNKESWNNWEKIHHKYSDNLFEKLSDENSKIVNFHVLTQYEFFNQWDSLKKYANDNNVQILGDIPIYVNHDSADVWLNKEMFELDESGNMEFVSGAVPDSFNSEGQVWGNALYKWDIHKNDDFKYWKEKLNTSLNLYDYLRIDHFIGFFKFWAIPKGESALNGHWREGPRLDFFETINKDVDLTRLLAEDLGVILKETKEVLEKFNIPGMKVLQQRIPDSDENLPYLGDSEEIDKKSLFDEASDDYFEETHPSNW
;
A
#
# COMPACT_ATOMS: atom_id res chain seq x y z
N MET A 1 9.50 -2.12 12.34
CA MET A 1 8.59 -3.25 12.75
C MET A 1 7.17 -2.86 12.40
N HIS A 2 6.42 -3.69 11.68
CA HIS A 2 5.01 -3.41 11.36
C HIS A 2 4.13 -3.63 12.61
N PRO A 3 3.04 -2.85 12.81
CA PRO A 3 2.18 -3.01 13.99
C PRO A 3 1.67 -4.44 14.21
N THR A 4 1.38 -5.20 13.15
CA THR A 4 0.93 -6.60 13.24
C THR A 4 1.91 -7.54 13.93
N ALA A 5 3.20 -7.18 14.00
CA ALA A 5 4.25 -7.97 14.64
C ALA A 5 4.40 -7.65 16.14
N LEU A 6 3.66 -6.68 16.66
CA LEU A 6 3.66 -6.35 18.09
C LEU A 6 2.83 -7.37 18.87
N PRO A 7 3.18 -7.64 20.13
CA PRO A 7 2.41 -8.57 20.97
C PRO A 7 0.98 -8.09 21.20
N SER A 8 0.01 -9.01 21.11
CA SER A 8 -1.40 -8.74 21.43
C SER A 8 -2.09 -10.02 21.90
N LYS A 9 -3.01 -9.88 22.85
CA LYS A 9 -3.88 -10.98 23.28
C LYS A 9 -4.82 -11.48 22.18
N TYR A 10 -5.00 -10.68 21.14
CA TYR A 10 -5.86 -10.98 19.98
C TYR A 10 -5.14 -11.69 18.82
N GLY A 11 -3.90 -12.16 19.07
CA GLY A 11 -3.14 -12.96 18.10
C GLY A 11 -2.52 -12.20 16.95
N ILE A 12 -2.68 -10.88 16.89
CA ILE A 12 -2.07 -9.95 15.95
C ILE A 12 -1.91 -8.59 16.63
N GLY A 13 -0.79 -7.92 16.42
CA GLY A 13 -0.59 -6.57 16.92
C GLY A 13 -1.56 -5.58 16.26
N ASP A 14 -1.95 -4.56 17.03
CA ASP A 14 -2.97 -3.59 16.66
C ASP A 14 -2.62 -2.17 17.16
N PHE A 15 -3.52 -1.20 16.99
CA PHE A 15 -3.35 0.20 17.41
C PHE A 15 -3.59 0.44 18.91
N GLY A 16 -3.50 -0.62 19.73
CA GLY A 16 -3.70 -0.59 21.16
C GLY A 16 -2.46 -0.15 21.95
N ASP A 17 -2.47 -0.57 23.23
CA ASP A 17 -1.46 -0.12 24.20
C ASP A 17 -0.04 -0.60 23.84
N THR A 18 0.10 -1.78 23.22
CA THR A 18 1.41 -2.28 22.82
C THR A 18 2.06 -1.41 21.75
N SER A 19 1.28 -0.85 20.83
CA SER A 19 1.80 0.11 19.84
C SER A 19 2.26 1.41 20.49
N LYS A 20 1.59 1.88 21.56
CA LYS A 20 2.05 3.02 22.34
C LYS A 20 3.34 2.72 23.10
N LEU A 21 3.42 1.57 23.76
CA LEU A 21 4.66 1.13 24.42
C LEU A 21 5.84 1.01 23.46
N PHE A 22 5.58 0.62 22.21
CA PHE A 22 6.63 0.60 21.19
C PHE A 22 7.07 2.01 20.79
N ILE A 23 6.14 2.97 20.69
CA ILE A 23 6.46 4.39 20.46
C ILE A 23 7.27 4.96 21.61
N ASP A 24 6.92 4.66 22.87
CA ASP A 24 7.67 5.07 24.04
C ASP A 24 9.10 4.53 23.99
N PHE A 25 9.27 3.25 23.65
CA PHE A 25 10.59 2.64 23.45
C PHE A 25 11.40 3.34 22.36
N LEU A 26 10.79 3.68 21.21
CA LEU A 26 11.46 4.41 20.13
C LEU A 26 11.93 5.79 20.61
N ASN A 27 11.07 6.52 21.32
CA ASN A 27 11.43 7.83 21.89
C ASN A 27 12.58 7.71 22.91
N GLU A 28 12.53 6.75 23.83
CA GLU A 28 13.58 6.49 24.82
C GLU A 28 14.93 6.12 24.19
N THR A 29 14.91 5.44 23.04
CA THR A 29 16.12 5.08 22.27
C THR A 29 16.54 6.14 21.26
N SER A 30 15.91 7.32 21.28
CA SER A 30 16.15 8.42 20.32
C SER A 30 15.95 8.00 18.86
N THR A 31 15.03 7.06 18.61
CA THR A 31 14.63 6.62 17.28
C THR A 31 13.42 7.44 16.83
N ASN A 32 13.64 8.40 15.93
CA ASN A 32 12.66 9.43 15.59
C ASN A 32 11.75 9.06 14.42
N ILE A 33 11.98 7.92 13.76
CA ILE A 33 11.15 7.46 12.63
C ILE A 33 10.75 6.00 12.84
N TRP A 34 9.46 5.76 12.78
CA TRP A 34 8.88 4.41 12.73
C TRP A 34 8.43 4.09 11.31
N GLN A 35 9.20 3.27 10.60
CA GLN A 35 8.79 2.76 9.28
C GLN A 35 7.82 1.60 9.43
N VAL A 36 6.67 1.70 8.71
CA VAL A 36 5.63 0.66 8.64
C VAL A 36 5.43 0.21 7.20
N LEU A 37 5.00 -1.04 7.01
CA LEU A 37 4.50 -1.53 5.73
C LEU A 37 3.14 -0.86 5.41
N PRO A 38 2.60 -0.99 4.19
CA PRO A 38 1.29 -0.45 3.87
C PRO A 38 0.24 -0.90 4.90
N LEU A 39 -0.55 0.04 5.40
CA LEU A 39 -1.62 -0.23 6.37
C LEU A 39 -2.96 -0.58 5.70
N GLY A 40 -2.95 -0.83 4.39
CA GLY A 40 -4.13 -1.17 3.60
C GLY A 40 -4.71 -2.53 3.95
N LEU A 41 -5.94 -2.74 3.52
CA LEU A 41 -6.62 -4.04 3.61
C LEU A 41 -5.77 -5.14 2.97
N THR A 42 -5.82 -6.33 3.55
CA THR A 42 -5.18 -7.53 2.99
C THR A 42 -6.23 -8.53 2.51
N SER A 43 -5.93 -9.28 1.45
CA SER A 43 -6.76 -10.38 1.03
C SER A 43 -6.68 -11.56 2.00
N LEU A 44 -7.70 -12.43 1.99
CA LEU A 44 -7.68 -13.67 2.81
C LEU A 44 -6.77 -14.76 2.22
N ASP A 45 -6.34 -14.60 0.99
CA ASP A 45 -5.55 -15.60 0.27
C ASP A 45 -4.05 -15.33 0.38
N GLU A 46 -3.64 -14.06 0.28
CA GLU A 46 -2.22 -13.68 0.25
C GLU A 46 -1.73 -13.08 1.56
N PHE A 47 -2.62 -12.46 2.36
CA PHE A 47 -2.29 -11.73 3.59
C PHE A 47 -1.22 -10.63 3.40
N SER A 48 -0.95 -10.27 2.16
CA SER A 48 0.06 -9.27 1.81
C SER A 48 -0.53 -7.86 1.87
N PRO A 49 0.15 -6.90 2.53
CA PRO A 49 -0.28 -5.51 2.51
C PRO A 49 -0.06 -4.82 1.16
N TYR A 50 0.72 -5.44 0.24
CA TYR A 50 0.94 -4.93 -1.11
C TYR A 50 -0.15 -5.38 -2.10
N SER A 51 -0.94 -6.40 -1.74
CA SER A 51 -2.09 -6.91 -2.52
C SER A 51 -3.41 -6.44 -1.92
N SER A 52 -3.61 -5.12 -1.86
CA SER A 52 -4.82 -4.54 -1.26
C SER A 52 -5.96 -4.40 -2.27
N PRO A 53 -7.21 -4.66 -1.88
CA PRO A 53 -8.38 -4.33 -2.69
C PRO A 53 -8.70 -2.83 -2.72
N SER A 54 -7.93 -2.00 -2.03
CA SER A 54 -8.07 -0.56 -1.99
C SER A 54 -6.77 0.11 -1.54
N SER A 55 -6.28 1.10 -2.28
CA SER A 55 -5.13 1.91 -1.87
C SER A 55 -5.47 2.96 -0.79
N ILE A 56 -6.76 3.12 -0.47
CA ILE A 56 -7.27 4.18 0.42
C ILE A 56 -7.72 3.63 1.77
N LEU A 57 -8.36 2.45 1.79
CA LEU A 57 -8.96 1.89 2.99
C LEU A 57 -7.95 1.11 3.84
N GLY A 58 -8.15 1.17 5.15
CA GLY A 58 -7.24 0.60 6.12
C GLY A 58 -7.56 -0.83 6.53
N ASN A 59 -6.52 -1.54 7.01
CA ASN A 59 -6.62 -2.90 7.49
C ASN A 59 -7.37 -2.98 8.82
N ARG A 60 -8.62 -3.45 8.79
CA ARG A 60 -9.46 -3.59 9.99
C ARG A 60 -8.87 -4.49 11.07
N TYR A 61 -7.94 -5.36 10.73
CA TYR A 61 -7.30 -6.23 11.72
C TYR A 61 -6.28 -5.52 12.61
N LEU A 62 -5.91 -4.27 12.26
CA LEU A 62 -5.12 -3.38 13.10
C LEU A 62 -5.97 -2.63 14.15
N ILE A 63 -7.30 -2.71 14.09
CA ILE A 63 -8.19 -2.12 15.08
C ILE A 63 -8.01 -2.82 16.43
N ASP A 64 -7.80 -2.04 17.48
CA ASP A 64 -7.84 -2.51 18.86
C ASP A 64 -9.29 -2.78 19.28
N VAL A 65 -9.59 -4.03 19.57
CA VAL A 65 -10.94 -4.49 19.92
C VAL A 65 -11.39 -3.92 21.27
N ASP A 66 -10.48 -3.69 22.21
CA ASP A 66 -10.84 -3.14 23.54
C ASP A 66 -11.41 -1.71 23.41
N LYS A 67 -10.97 -0.93 22.43
CA LYS A 67 -11.48 0.43 22.19
C LYS A 67 -12.90 0.46 21.62
N LEU A 68 -13.38 -0.66 21.13
CA LEU A 68 -14.76 -0.79 20.62
C LEU A 68 -15.79 -0.93 21.76
N SER A 69 -15.37 -0.97 23.00
CA SER A 69 -16.26 -1.01 24.18
C SER A 69 -17.15 0.23 24.36
N THR A 70 -16.92 1.29 23.57
CA THR A 70 -17.83 2.45 23.45
C THR A 70 -19.13 2.13 22.74
N TYR A 71 -19.14 1.08 21.92
CA TYR A 71 -20.32 0.46 21.36
C TYR A 71 -20.91 -0.55 22.36
N ASP A 72 -22.00 -1.20 22.02
CA ASP A 72 -22.59 -2.22 22.87
C ASP A 72 -21.56 -3.26 23.31
N LYS A 73 -21.60 -3.63 24.60
CA LYS A 73 -20.74 -4.69 25.12
C LYS A 73 -21.06 -6.00 24.42
N VAL A 74 -20.17 -6.43 23.57
CA VAL A 74 -20.22 -7.76 22.96
C VAL A 74 -19.34 -8.68 23.79
N ASP A 75 -19.96 -9.64 24.44
CA ASP A 75 -19.24 -10.71 25.15
C ASP A 75 -18.65 -11.67 24.11
N PHE A 76 -17.33 -11.90 24.21
CA PHE A 76 -16.60 -12.86 23.41
C PHE A 76 -15.49 -13.53 24.22
N GLU A 77 -15.27 -14.79 23.97
CA GLU A 77 -14.12 -15.52 24.50
C GLU A 77 -12.94 -15.34 23.53
N ILE A 78 -11.78 -14.92 24.06
CA ILE A 78 -10.57 -14.78 23.28
C ILE A 78 -9.96 -16.17 23.07
N PRO A 79 -9.81 -16.66 21.83
CA PRO A 79 -9.13 -17.92 21.56
C PRO A 79 -7.68 -17.89 22.02
N GLN A 80 -7.10 -19.05 22.27
CA GLN A 80 -5.67 -19.15 22.53
C GLN A 80 -4.90 -19.09 21.22
N PHE A 81 -4.33 -17.93 20.91
CA PHE A 81 -3.46 -17.75 19.74
C PHE A 81 -2.01 -18.10 20.04
N SER A 82 -1.23 -18.44 18.97
CA SER A 82 0.21 -18.59 19.05
C SER A 82 0.90 -17.31 19.53
N LYS A 83 1.95 -17.46 20.34
CA LYS A 83 2.80 -16.33 20.77
C LYS A 83 4.02 -16.11 19.85
N GLU A 84 4.26 -17.02 18.91
CA GLU A 84 5.45 -17.03 18.06
C GLU A 84 5.16 -16.49 16.64
N TYR A 85 3.93 -16.65 16.17
CA TYR A 85 3.53 -16.23 14.82
C TYR A 85 2.04 -15.92 14.76
N VAL A 86 1.65 -15.09 13.79
CA VAL A 86 0.25 -14.72 13.55
C VAL A 86 -0.48 -15.83 12.81
N GLN A 87 -1.55 -16.34 13.41
CA GLN A 87 -2.47 -17.30 12.78
C GLN A 87 -3.54 -16.54 11.99
N TYR A 88 -3.17 -15.96 10.85
CA TYR A 88 -3.97 -14.99 10.12
C TYR A 88 -5.43 -15.40 9.92
N LYS A 89 -5.72 -16.62 9.46
CA LYS A 89 -7.08 -17.09 9.19
C LYS A 89 -7.94 -17.11 10.46
N ASP A 90 -7.39 -17.58 11.57
CA ASP A 90 -8.12 -17.68 12.84
C ASP A 90 -8.34 -16.31 13.45
N VAL A 91 -7.31 -15.44 13.41
CA VAL A 91 -7.39 -14.06 13.89
C VAL A 91 -8.41 -13.26 13.09
N TYR A 92 -8.38 -13.38 11.76
CA TYR A 92 -9.29 -12.65 10.88
C TYR A 92 -10.74 -13.08 11.12
N LYS A 93 -10.98 -14.38 11.21
CA LYS A 93 -12.31 -14.89 11.55
C LYS A 93 -12.79 -14.35 12.89
N PHE A 94 -11.94 -14.42 13.91
CA PHE A 94 -12.27 -13.97 15.27
C PHE A 94 -12.62 -12.47 15.30
N LYS A 95 -11.76 -11.61 14.73
CA LYS A 95 -12.02 -10.16 14.69
C LYS A 95 -13.24 -9.81 13.83
N ASP A 96 -13.41 -10.45 12.68
CA ASP A 96 -14.58 -10.23 11.80
C ASP A 96 -15.90 -10.61 12.50
N ASP A 97 -15.91 -11.69 13.28
CA ASP A 97 -17.10 -12.09 14.05
C ASP A 97 -17.49 -11.04 15.12
N ILE A 98 -16.49 -10.41 15.75
CA ILE A 98 -16.71 -9.30 16.69
C ILE A 98 -17.24 -8.07 15.95
N PHE A 99 -16.57 -7.65 14.88
CA PHE A 99 -16.98 -6.47 14.12
C PHE A 99 -18.39 -6.62 13.54
N LYS A 100 -18.78 -7.79 13.05
CA LYS A 100 -20.13 -8.08 12.57
C LYS A 100 -21.17 -7.89 13.69
N LYS A 101 -20.91 -8.43 14.89
CA LYS A 101 -21.83 -8.29 16.03
C LYS A 101 -21.99 -6.82 16.43
N ILE A 102 -20.91 -6.05 16.50
CA ILE A 102 -20.96 -4.63 16.86
C ILE A 102 -21.70 -3.85 15.77
N SER A 103 -21.42 -4.12 14.50
CA SER A 103 -22.01 -3.41 13.37
C SER A 103 -23.53 -3.62 13.22
N GLU A 104 -24.11 -4.65 13.85
CA GLU A 104 -25.56 -4.85 13.84
C GLU A 104 -26.33 -3.74 14.59
N ASN A 105 -25.66 -3.03 15.50
CA ASN A 105 -26.27 -2.05 16.38
C ASN A 105 -25.92 -0.59 16.04
N ILE A 106 -25.23 -0.34 14.93
CA ILE A 106 -24.92 1.02 14.48
C ILE A 106 -25.93 1.51 13.44
N ASP A 107 -26.13 2.82 13.41
CA ASP A 107 -26.82 3.53 12.31
C ASP A 107 -25.80 4.40 11.58
N ILE A 108 -25.56 4.14 10.28
CA ILE A 108 -24.63 4.93 9.46
C ILE A 108 -25.08 6.39 9.28
N ASN A 109 -26.34 6.71 9.59
CA ASN A 109 -26.86 8.08 9.60
C ASN A 109 -26.48 8.86 10.86
N ASP A 110 -26.01 8.18 11.90
CA ASP A 110 -25.47 8.85 13.08
C ASP A 110 -24.31 9.77 12.69
N LYS A 111 -24.23 10.92 13.39
CA LYS A 111 -23.32 12.02 13.03
C LYS A 111 -21.86 11.57 12.81
N PRO A 112 -21.25 10.68 13.59
CA PRO A 112 -19.87 10.26 13.34
C PRO A 112 -19.70 9.58 11.98
N PHE A 113 -20.56 8.61 11.67
CA PHE A 113 -20.48 7.83 10.43
C PHE A 113 -20.89 8.63 9.19
N SER A 114 -21.99 9.41 9.31
CA SER A 114 -22.44 10.26 8.21
C SER A 114 -21.40 11.35 7.86
N THR A 115 -20.72 11.92 8.87
CA THR A 115 -19.60 12.84 8.64
C THR A 115 -18.42 12.15 7.95
N PHE A 116 -18.08 10.93 8.36
CA PHE A 116 -17.02 10.13 7.73
C PHE A 116 -17.35 9.80 6.27
N LEU A 117 -18.60 9.44 5.99
CA LEU A 117 -19.10 9.14 4.65
C LEU A 117 -19.24 10.37 3.73
N ASN A 118 -19.13 11.60 4.26
CA ASN A 118 -19.03 12.80 3.42
C ASN A 118 -17.73 12.83 2.59
N ASN A 119 -16.70 12.05 2.99
CA ASN A 119 -15.54 11.82 2.15
C ASN A 119 -15.95 10.89 0.99
N GLU A 120 -16.15 11.48 -0.18
CA GLU A 120 -16.61 10.77 -1.40
C GLU A 120 -15.65 9.65 -1.81
N LEU A 121 -14.34 9.87 -1.68
CA LEU A 121 -13.34 8.88 -2.04
C LEU A 121 -13.45 7.62 -1.15
N ILE A 122 -13.56 7.82 0.16
CA ILE A 122 -13.78 6.72 1.12
C ILE A 122 -15.09 5.99 0.80
N ARG A 123 -16.18 6.73 0.57
CA ARG A 123 -17.50 6.15 0.25
C ARG A 123 -17.46 5.29 -1.02
N LYS A 124 -16.76 5.76 -2.07
CA LYS A 124 -16.56 5.00 -3.31
C LYS A 124 -15.82 3.69 -3.08
N HIS A 125 -14.73 3.72 -2.30
CA HIS A 125 -13.95 2.54 -1.99
C HIS A 125 -14.71 1.55 -1.08
N ILE A 126 -15.49 2.03 -0.09
CA ILE A 126 -16.39 1.20 0.72
C ILE A 126 -17.44 0.53 -0.17
N THR A 127 -18.00 1.26 -1.16
CA THR A 127 -18.97 0.69 -2.11
C THR A 127 -18.40 -0.52 -2.86
N PHE A 128 -17.13 -0.42 -3.28
CA PHE A 128 -16.44 -1.56 -3.91
C PHE A 128 -16.38 -2.78 -2.97
N LEU A 129 -16.02 -2.59 -1.69
CA LEU A 129 -15.94 -3.69 -0.73
C LEU A 129 -17.31 -4.35 -0.49
N ILE A 130 -18.38 -3.55 -0.42
CA ILE A 130 -19.75 -4.06 -0.29
C ILE A 130 -20.10 -4.91 -1.51
N LEU A 131 -19.85 -4.41 -2.72
CA LEU A 131 -20.10 -5.15 -3.95
C LEU A 131 -19.25 -6.43 -4.04
N LYS A 132 -18.00 -6.37 -3.58
CA LYS A 132 -17.10 -7.53 -3.52
C LYS A 132 -17.64 -8.62 -2.60
N ASP A 133 -18.17 -8.24 -1.45
CA ASP A 133 -18.78 -9.19 -0.50
C ASP A 133 -20.08 -9.80 -1.04
N LEU A 134 -20.84 -9.06 -1.83
CA LEU A 134 -22.09 -9.54 -2.45
C LEU A 134 -21.84 -10.47 -3.62
N ASN A 135 -20.90 -10.13 -4.50
CA ASN A 135 -20.66 -10.86 -5.76
C ASN A 135 -19.60 -11.96 -5.61
N LYS A 136 -18.61 -11.80 -4.69
CA LYS A 136 -17.49 -12.75 -4.42
C LYS A 136 -16.60 -13.10 -5.62
N GLU A 137 -16.82 -12.46 -6.75
CA GLU A 137 -16.04 -12.56 -7.98
C GLU A 137 -15.21 -11.29 -8.22
N SER A 138 -14.31 -11.32 -9.19
CA SER A 138 -13.61 -10.12 -9.64
C SER A 138 -14.60 -9.14 -10.28
N TRP A 139 -14.36 -7.84 -10.08
CA TRP A 139 -15.28 -6.77 -10.49
C TRP A 139 -15.66 -6.79 -11.98
N ASN A 140 -14.79 -7.26 -12.84
CA ASN A 140 -15.05 -7.35 -14.28
C ASN A 140 -16.04 -8.45 -14.66
N ASN A 141 -16.36 -9.36 -13.72
CA ASN A 141 -17.38 -10.40 -13.88
C ASN A 141 -18.73 -10.00 -13.24
N TRP A 142 -18.84 -8.85 -12.60
CA TRP A 142 -20.08 -8.40 -11.99
C TRP A 142 -21.13 -8.05 -13.04
N GLU A 143 -22.38 -7.91 -12.61
CA GLU A 143 -23.44 -7.37 -13.45
C GLU A 143 -23.11 -5.95 -13.90
N LYS A 144 -23.47 -5.58 -15.14
CA LYS A 144 -23.15 -4.27 -15.73
C LYS A 144 -23.58 -3.07 -14.88
N ILE A 145 -24.67 -3.22 -14.10
CA ILE A 145 -25.16 -2.17 -13.19
C ILE A 145 -24.14 -1.87 -12.07
N HIS A 146 -23.30 -2.82 -11.71
CA HIS A 146 -22.26 -2.69 -10.68
C HIS A 146 -20.88 -2.27 -11.24
N HIS A 147 -20.78 -2.07 -12.57
CA HIS A 147 -19.51 -1.67 -13.18
C HIS A 147 -19.18 -0.19 -13.02
N LYS A 148 -20.08 0.62 -12.49
CA LYS A 148 -19.86 2.06 -12.30
C LYS A 148 -20.46 2.53 -10.97
N TYR A 149 -19.66 3.31 -10.24
CA TYR A 149 -20.14 3.98 -9.03
C TYR A 149 -21.20 5.04 -9.35
N SER A 150 -22.17 5.16 -8.46
CA SER A 150 -23.05 6.32 -8.33
C SER A 150 -23.54 6.43 -6.88
N ASP A 151 -23.89 7.63 -6.43
CA ASP A 151 -24.45 7.82 -5.08
C ASP A 151 -25.75 7.03 -4.88
N ASN A 152 -26.60 6.97 -5.90
CA ASN A 152 -27.82 6.14 -5.88
C ASN A 152 -27.51 4.64 -5.70
N LEU A 153 -26.34 4.13 -6.22
CA LEU A 153 -25.93 2.76 -5.98
C LEU A 153 -25.57 2.55 -4.50
N PHE A 154 -24.83 3.47 -3.88
CA PHE A 154 -24.50 3.38 -2.46
C PHE A 154 -25.75 3.44 -1.59
N GLU A 155 -26.69 4.36 -1.86
CA GLU A 155 -27.96 4.46 -1.13
C GLU A 155 -28.77 3.16 -1.23
N LYS A 156 -28.93 2.63 -2.46
CA LYS A 156 -29.63 1.36 -2.67
C LYS A 156 -28.99 0.20 -1.91
N LEU A 157 -27.65 0.10 -1.93
CA LEU A 157 -26.93 -0.93 -1.17
C LEU A 157 -27.14 -0.76 0.34
N SER A 158 -27.20 0.48 0.83
CA SER A 158 -27.44 0.79 2.24
C SER A 158 -28.83 0.34 2.69
N ASP A 159 -29.84 0.54 1.85
CA ASP A 159 -31.21 0.10 2.14
C ASP A 159 -31.37 -1.42 2.09
N GLU A 160 -30.78 -2.07 1.09
CA GLU A 160 -30.98 -3.51 0.84
C GLU A 160 -30.02 -4.41 1.61
N ASN A 161 -28.82 -3.91 2.01
CA ASN A 161 -27.72 -4.69 2.57
C ASN A 161 -27.09 -4.03 3.81
N SER A 162 -27.91 -3.43 4.68
CA SER A 162 -27.45 -2.61 5.82
C SER A 162 -26.40 -3.30 6.68
N LYS A 163 -26.50 -4.62 6.92
CA LYS A 163 -25.49 -5.36 7.72
C LYS A 163 -24.09 -5.32 7.13
N ILE A 164 -23.98 -5.50 5.82
CA ILE A 164 -22.67 -5.46 5.12
C ILE A 164 -22.16 -4.03 5.07
N VAL A 165 -23.03 -3.06 4.80
CA VAL A 165 -22.68 -1.65 4.77
C VAL A 165 -22.19 -1.19 6.15
N ASN A 166 -22.94 -1.48 7.20
CA ASN A 166 -22.59 -1.13 8.59
C ASN A 166 -21.22 -1.73 8.97
N PHE A 167 -20.97 -2.99 8.61
CA PHE A 167 -19.70 -3.65 8.89
C PHE A 167 -18.51 -2.91 8.24
N HIS A 168 -18.61 -2.55 6.95
CA HIS A 168 -17.53 -1.83 6.28
C HIS A 168 -17.40 -0.39 6.78
N VAL A 169 -18.50 0.31 7.01
CA VAL A 169 -18.47 1.68 7.53
C VAL A 169 -17.85 1.71 8.94
N LEU A 170 -18.31 0.84 9.85
CA LEU A 170 -17.77 0.75 11.21
C LEU A 170 -16.26 0.48 11.19
N THR A 171 -15.85 -0.56 10.47
CA THR A 171 -14.45 -0.98 10.49
C THR A 171 -13.52 0.07 9.87
N GLN A 172 -13.95 0.76 8.83
CA GLN A 172 -13.14 1.84 8.27
C GLN A 172 -13.13 3.09 9.15
N TYR A 173 -14.27 3.49 9.70
CA TYR A 173 -14.35 4.59 10.64
C TYR A 173 -13.42 4.36 11.85
N GLU A 174 -13.46 3.18 12.45
CA GLU A 174 -12.62 2.83 13.60
C GLU A 174 -11.13 2.73 13.25
N PHE A 175 -10.81 2.19 12.07
CA PHE A 175 -9.44 2.19 11.61
C PHE A 175 -8.85 3.60 11.57
N PHE A 176 -9.51 4.55 10.91
CA PHE A 176 -9.00 5.91 10.79
C PHE A 176 -8.96 6.62 12.15
N ASN A 177 -9.99 6.49 12.98
CA ASN A 177 -10.01 7.07 14.31
C ASN A 177 -8.85 6.60 15.20
N GLN A 178 -8.63 5.29 15.23
CA GLN A 178 -7.59 4.71 16.08
C GLN A 178 -6.20 4.99 15.53
N TRP A 179 -6.05 4.98 14.20
CA TRP A 179 -4.79 5.35 13.55
C TRP A 179 -4.43 6.81 13.81
N ASP A 180 -5.37 7.74 13.61
CA ASP A 180 -5.13 9.16 13.85
C ASP A 180 -4.71 9.41 15.30
N SER A 181 -5.36 8.71 16.25
CA SER A 181 -5.00 8.79 17.66
C SER A 181 -3.60 8.26 17.94
N LEU A 182 -3.20 7.15 17.31
CA LEU A 182 -1.88 6.55 17.46
C LEU A 182 -0.79 7.39 16.80
N LYS A 183 -1.04 7.89 15.58
CA LYS A 183 -0.13 8.79 14.87
C LYS A 183 0.10 10.06 15.68
N LYS A 184 -0.97 10.67 16.20
CA LYS A 184 -0.84 11.83 17.07
C LYS A 184 0.02 11.53 18.29
N TYR A 185 -0.21 10.37 18.94
CA TYR A 185 0.60 9.94 20.09
C TYR A 185 2.07 9.79 19.71
N ALA A 186 2.39 9.22 18.54
CA ALA A 186 3.75 9.09 18.05
C ALA A 186 4.40 10.47 17.85
N ASN A 187 3.72 11.39 17.17
CA ASN A 187 4.23 12.72 16.90
C ASN A 187 4.43 13.53 18.19
N ASP A 188 3.50 13.46 19.15
CA ASP A 188 3.62 14.08 20.47
C ASP A 188 4.83 13.55 21.27
N ASN A 189 5.31 12.32 20.96
CA ASN A 189 6.50 11.69 21.53
C ASN A 189 7.73 11.74 20.58
N ASN A 190 7.79 12.69 19.66
CA ASN A 190 8.90 12.91 18.71
C ASN A 190 9.20 11.73 17.79
N VAL A 191 8.23 10.85 17.53
CA VAL A 191 8.33 9.75 16.57
C VAL A 191 7.44 10.06 15.38
N GLN A 192 8.05 10.18 14.20
CA GLN A 192 7.36 10.37 12.93
C GLN A 192 7.10 9.02 12.27
N ILE A 193 6.05 8.93 11.49
CA ILE A 193 5.67 7.69 10.79
C ILE A 193 6.11 7.78 9.33
N LEU A 194 6.93 6.84 8.90
CA LEU A 194 7.25 6.59 7.50
C LEU A 194 6.36 5.45 7.00
N GLY A 195 5.37 5.79 6.20
CA GLY A 195 4.50 4.82 5.53
C GLY A 195 5.12 4.25 4.27
N ASP A 196 4.39 3.34 3.64
CA ASP A 196 4.80 2.66 2.42
C ASP A 196 3.60 2.47 1.50
N ILE A 197 3.81 2.64 0.19
CA ILE A 197 2.82 2.31 -0.84
C ILE A 197 3.48 1.63 -2.03
N PRO A 198 2.83 0.61 -2.60
CA PRO A 198 3.26 0.07 -3.88
C PRO A 198 2.94 1.04 -5.02
N ILE A 199 3.80 1.09 -6.03
CA ILE A 199 3.51 1.85 -7.25
C ILE A 199 2.25 1.29 -7.93
N TYR A 200 2.14 -0.02 -8.05
CA TYR A 200 0.99 -0.67 -8.68
C TYR A 200 -0.14 -0.95 -7.71
N VAL A 201 -1.31 -1.24 -8.26
CA VAL A 201 -2.51 -1.65 -7.52
C VAL A 201 -3.04 -2.97 -8.07
N ASN A 202 -3.70 -3.74 -7.21
CA ASN A 202 -4.31 -4.98 -7.62
C ASN A 202 -5.39 -4.73 -8.68
N HIS A 203 -5.49 -5.61 -9.69
CA HIS A 203 -6.55 -5.55 -10.68
C HIS A 203 -7.96 -5.60 -10.03
N ASP A 204 -8.13 -6.49 -9.06
CA ASP A 204 -9.40 -6.62 -8.32
C ASP A 204 -9.43 -5.68 -7.12
N SER A 205 -9.44 -4.38 -7.42
CA SER A 205 -9.42 -3.28 -6.45
C SER A 205 -10.42 -2.18 -6.80
N ALA A 206 -10.78 -1.39 -5.79
CA ALA A 206 -11.57 -0.18 -5.96
C ALA A 206 -10.87 0.81 -6.90
N ASP A 207 -9.56 0.88 -6.85
CA ASP A 207 -8.72 1.76 -7.68
C ASP A 207 -8.95 1.49 -9.17
N VAL A 208 -8.87 0.23 -9.58
CA VAL A 208 -9.07 -0.16 -10.98
C VAL A 208 -10.56 -0.08 -11.35
N TRP A 209 -11.46 -0.52 -10.48
CA TRP A 209 -12.90 -0.47 -10.72
C TRP A 209 -13.42 0.95 -10.95
N LEU A 210 -12.90 1.93 -10.20
CA LEU A 210 -13.30 3.35 -10.31
C LEU A 210 -12.69 4.06 -11.52
N ASN A 211 -11.51 3.62 -11.97
CA ASN A 211 -10.66 4.34 -12.93
C ASN A 211 -10.19 3.44 -14.08
N LYS A 212 -11.07 2.60 -14.61
CA LYS A 212 -10.74 1.56 -15.63
C LYS A 212 -9.98 2.10 -16.83
N GLU A 213 -10.35 3.30 -17.28
CA GLU A 213 -9.74 3.99 -18.41
C GLU A 213 -8.26 4.31 -18.20
N MET A 214 -7.83 4.40 -16.95
CA MET A 214 -6.44 4.71 -16.55
C MET A 214 -5.52 3.49 -16.54
N PHE A 215 -6.08 2.29 -16.74
CA PHE A 215 -5.33 1.04 -16.70
C PHE A 215 -5.38 0.29 -18.04
N GLU A 216 -4.35 -0.51 -18.34
CA GLU A 216 -4.26 -1.33 -19.55
C GLU A 216 -5.18 -2.54 -19.45
N LEU A 217 -6.43 -2.34 -19.82
CA LEU A 217 -7.48 -3.34 -19.81
C LEU A 217 -8.12 -3.46 -21.20
N ASP A 218 -8.58 -4.69 -21.54
CA ASP A 218 -9.46 -4.93 -22.70
C ASP A 218 -10.89 -4.41 -22.47
N GLU A 219 -11.75 -4.54 -23.44
CA GLU A 219 -13.16 -4.10 -23.36
C GLU A 219 -13.96 -4.86 -22.29
N SER A 220 -13.51 -6.05 -21.89
CA SER A 220 -14.11 -6.88 -20.84
C SER A 220 -13.51 -6.60 -19.45
N GLY A 221 -12.54 -5.68 -19.35
CA GLY A 221 -11.86 -5.33 -18.12
C GLY A 221 -10.76 -6.32 -17.72
N ASN A 222 -10.27 -7.18 -18.62
CA ASN A 222 -9.16 -8.07 -18.34
C ASN A 222 -7.82 -7.39 -18.67
N MET A 223 -6.77 -7.79 -17.95
CA MET A 223 -5.40 -7.40 -18.26
C MET A 223 -4.83 -8.25 -19.40
N GLU A 224 -4.17 -7.62 -20.37
CA GLU A 224 -3.35 -8.31 -21.38
C GLU A 224 -1.90 -8.45 -20.90
N PHE A 225 -1.42 -7.46 -20.14
CA PHE A 225 -0.11 -7.43 -19.51
C PHE A 225 -0.23 -7.19 -18.02
N VAL A 226 0.76 -7.64 -17.27
CA VAL A 226 0.85 -7.47 -15.82
C VAL A 226 2.23 -6.93 -15.44
N SER A 227 2.32 -6.32 -14.26
CA SER A 227 3.58 -5.84 -13.70
C SER A 227 4.46 -6.99 -13.20
N GLY A 228 5.76 -6.74 -13.19
CA GLY A 228 6.75 -7.64 -12.62
C GLY A 228 8.13 -7.01 -12.58
N ALA A 229 9.12 -7.82 -12.32
CA ALA A 229 10.53 -7.45 -12.36
C ALA A 229 11.32 -8.38 -13.29
N VAL A 230 12.28 -7.80 -13.97
CA VAL A 230 13.26 -8.52 -14.79
C VAL A 230 14.07 -9.50 -13.93
N PRO A 231 14.58 -10.60 -14.51
CA PRO A 231 15.57 -11.44 -13.85
C PRO A 231 16.77 -10.65 -13.34
N ASP A 232 17.23 -10.96 -12.16
CA ASP A 232 18.37 -10.33 -11.52
C ASP A 232 19.27 -11.36 -10.79
N SER A 233 20.30 -10.89 -10.09
CA SER A 233 21.21 -11.75 -9.31
C SER A 233 20.56 -12.46 -8.11
N PHE A 234 19.41 -11.95 -7.62
CA PHE A 234 18.66 -12.51 -6.52
C PHE A 234 17.58 -13.50 -6.99
N ASN A 235 17.03 -13.26 -8.20
CA ASN A 235 16.01 -14.13 -8.79
C ASN A 235 16.20 -14.24 -10.31
N SER A 236 16.85 -15.31 -10.75
CA SER A 236 17.11 -15.59 -12.17
C SER A 236 15.86 -15.82 -13.02
N GLU A 237 14.70 -16.08 -12.40
CA GLU A 237 13.42 -16.24 -13.11
C GLU A 237 12.65 -14.92 -13.22
N GLY A 238 13.15 -13.84 -12.58
CA GLY A 238 12.40 -12.60 -12.43
C GLY A 238 11.18 -12.75 -11.51
N GLN A 239 10.29 -11.76 -11.50
CA GLN A 239 9.12 -11.77 -10.65
C GLN A 239 7.87 -11.38 -11.45
N VAL A 240 6.77 -12.11 -11.28
CA VAL A 240 5.45 -11.75 -11.79
C VAL A 240 4.61 -11.25 -10.61
N TRP A 241 4.34 -9.94 -10.56
CA TRP A 241 3.54 -9.34 -9.48
C TRP A 241 2.04 -9.38 -9.77
N GLY A 242 1.66 -9.42 -11.05
CA GLY A 242 0.27 -9.63 -11.44
C GLY A 242 -0.64 -8.40 -11.35
N ASN A 243 -0.10 -7.21 -11.10
CA ASN A 243 -0.87 -5.98 -10.97
C ASN A 243 -1.19 -5.36 -12.34
N ALA A 244 -2.23 -4.50 -12.36
CA ALA A 244 -2.61 -3.75 -13.56
C ALA A 244 -1.58 -2.68 -13.90
N LEU A 245 -1.28 -2.52 -15.19
CA LEU A 245 -0.38 -1.49 -15.71
C LEU A 245 -1.16 -0.19 -16.00
N TYR A 246 -0.50 0.95 -15.84
CA TYR A 246 -1.07 2.27 -16.08
C TYR A 246 -1.01 2.67 -17.55
N LYS A 247 -2.07 3.28 -18.07
CA LYS A 247 -2.06 4.05 -19.32
C LYS A 247 -1.55 5.46 -19.06
N TRP A 248 -0.25 5.63 -19.01
CA TRP A 248 0.39 6.89 -18.60
C TRP A 248 -0.04 8.11 -19.43
N ASP A 249 -0.36 7.91 -20.72
CA ASP A 249 -0.88 9.00 -21.57
C ASP A 249 -2.24 9.52 -21.08
N ILE A 250 -3.12 8.63 -20.60
CA ILE A 250 -4.41 9.03 -20.03
C ILE A 250 -4.19 9.77 -18.73
N HIS A 251 -3.32 9.28 -17.85
CA HIS A 251 -2.96 9.97 -16.61
C HIS A 251 -2.37 11.36 -16.87
N LYS A 252 -1.51 11.51 -17.88
CA LYS A 252 -0.93 12.80 -18.27
C LYS A 252 -2.00 13.78 -18.76
N ASN A 253 -2.97 13.32 -19.56
CA ASN A 253 -4.06 14.16 -20.09
C ASN A 253 -5.01 14.68 -19.01
N ASP A 254 -5.04 14.05 -17.85
CA ASP A 254 -5.85 14.40 -16.67
C ASP A 254 -4.95 15.01 -15.54
N ASP A 255 -3.77 15.54 -15.90
CA ASP A 255 -2.81 16.12 -14.95
C ASP A 255 -2.48 15.19 -13.76
N PHE A 256 -2.47 13.87 -13.95
CA PHE A 256 -2.21 12.84 -12.95
C PHE A 256 -3.09 12.94 -11.70
N LYS A 257 -4.36 13.28 -11.87
CA LYS A 257 -5.31 13.49 -10.78
C LYS A 257 -5.40 12.29 -9.84
N TYR A 258 -5.52 11.07 -10.38
CA TYR A 258 -5.53 9.83 -9.58
C TYR A 258 -4.30 9.73 -8.66
N TRP A 259 -3.11 10.02 -9.19
CA TRP A 259 -1.87 9.97 -8.41
C TRP A 259 -1.79 11.07 -7.34
N LYS A 260 -2.26 12.27 -7.64
CA LYS A 260 -2.36 13.36 -6.66
C LYS A 260 -3.29 12.98 -5.51
N GLU A 261 -4.44 12.39 -5.80
CA GLU A 261 -5.39 11.89 -4.78
C GLU A 261 -4.76 10.77 -3.95
N LYS A 262 -4.14 9.76 -4.59
CA LYS A 262 -3.47 8.64 -3.92
C LYS A 262 -2.35 9.12 -3.00
N LEU A 263 -1.45 9.98 -3.48
CA LEU A 263 -0.32 10.48 -2.71
C LEU A 263 -0.78 11.37 -1.55
N ASN A 264 -1.68 12.32 -1.78
CA ASN A 264 -2.18 13.20 -0.72
C ASN A 264 -2.94 12.42 0.35
N THR A 265 -3.75 11.44 -0.02
CA THR A 265 -4.44 10.57 0.95
C THR A 265 -3.43 9.80 1.80
N SER A 266 -2.38 9.25 1.18
CA SER A 266 -1.32 8.54 1.90
C SER A 266 -0.51 9.49 2.80
N LEU A 267 -0.18 10.70 2.33
CA LEU A 267 0.53 11.71 3.13
C LEU A 267 -0.31 12.28 4.28
N ASN A 268 -1.64 12.13 4.26
CA ASN A 268 -2.48 12.41 5.42
C ASN A 268 -2.36 11.29 6.48
N LEU A 269 -2.18 10.04 6.05
CA LEU A 269 -1.98 8.92 6.98
C LEU A 269 -0.59 8.93 7.61
N TYR A 270 0.44 9.34 6.89
CA TYR A 270 1.84 9.24 7.31
C TYR A 270 2.53 10.62 7.34
N ASP A 271 3.64 10.72 8.05
CA ASP A 271 4.47 11.93 8.05
C ASP A 271 5.39 11.96 6.83
N TYR A 272 5.94 10.79 6.47
CA TYR A 272 6.69 10.53 5.25
C TYR A 272 6.15 9.30 4.54
N LEU A 273 6.41 9.18 3.25
CA LEU A 273 5.88 8.11 2.41
C LEU A 273 6.96 7.52 1.51
N ARG A 274 7.28 6.24 1.71
CA ARG A 274 8.08 5.47 0.78
C ARG A 274 7.23 5.02 -0.39
N ILE A 275 7.74 5.19 -1.60
CA ILE A 275 7.14 4.61 -2.81
C ILE A 275 7.98 3.41 -3.21
N ASP A 276 7.37 2.24 -3.12
CA ASP A 276 7.96 0.98 -3.53
C ASP A 276 8.08 0.90 -5.05
N HIS A 277 9.22 0.37 -5.55
CA HIS A 277 9.53 0.27 -6.97
C HIS A 277 9.47 1.62 -7.72
N PHE A 278 10.12 2.65 -7.18
CA PHE A 278 10.09 4.02 -7.71
C PHE A 278 10.53 4.14 -9.17
N ILE A 279 11.44 3.24 -9.62
CA ILE A 279 11.91 3.19 -11.00
C ILE A 279 10.75 2.98 -12.01
N GLY A 280 9.64 2.40 -11.59
CA GLY A 280 8.45 2.21 -12.42
C GLY A 280 7.84 3.49 -13.01
N PHE A 281 8.16 4.67 -12.44
CA PHE A 281 7.84 5.96 -13.07
C PHE A 281 8.72 6.30 -14.28
N PHE A 282 9.81 5.60 -14.48
CA PHE A 282 10.75 5.81 -15.60
C PHE A 282 10.66 4.67 -16.59
N LYS A 283 10.90 3.45 -16.14
CA LYS A 283 10.76 2.22 -16.93
C LYS A 283 10.15 1.13 -16.05
N PHE A 284 9.34 0.28 -16.64
CA PHE A 284 8.72 -0.83 -15.93
C PHE A 284 8.68 -2.09 -16.81
N TRP A 285 8.70 -3.24 -16.15
CA TRP A 285 8.68 -4.54 -16.82
C TRP A 285 7.24 -5.00 -17.01
N ALA A 286 6.81 -5.13 -18.27
CA ALA A 286 5.48 -5.58 -18.67
C ALA A 286 5.55 -7.03 -19.15
N ILE A 287 4.81 -7.92 -18.52
CA ILE A 287 4.79 -9.35 -18.78
C ILE A 287 3.44 -9.72 -19.39
N PRO A 288 3.40 -10.46 -20.54
CA PRO A 288 2.14 -10.98 -21.06
C PRO A 288 1.44 -11.82 -19.99
N LYS A 289 0.13 -11.58 -19.79
CA LYS A 289 -0.62 -12.26 -18.73
C LYS A 289 -0.56 -13.78 -18.85
N GLY A 290 -0.16 -14.43 -17.75
CA GLY A 290 -0.04 -15.88 -17.69
C GLY A 290 1.30 -16.44 -18.15
N GLU A 291 2.23 -15.58 -18.56
CA GLU A 291 3.58 -15.97 -18.95
C GLU A 291 4.61 -15.77 -17.83
N SER A 292 5.81 -16.31 -18.02
CA SER A 292 6.96 -16.09 -17.14
C SER A 292 7.48 -14.66 -17.27
N ALA A 293 8.13 -14.15 -16.23
CA ALA A 293 8.81 -12.86 -16.26
C ALA A 293 9.91 -12.80 -17.33
N LEU A 294 10.48 -13.93 -17.74
CA LEU A 294 11.43 -14.03 -18.83
C LEU A 294 10.89 -13.53 -20.18
N ASN A 295 9.56 -13.56 -20.38
CA ASN A 295 8.90 -13.12 -21.61
C ASN A 295 8.41 -11.68 -21.55
N GLY A 296 8.79 -10.94 -20.51
CA GLY A 296 8.46 -9.54 -20.38
C GLY A 296 9.26 -8.65 -21.33
N HIS A 297 8.93 -7.37 -21.32
CA HIS A 297 9.67 -6.33 -22.05
C HIS A 297 9.54 -4.99 -21.33
N TRP A 298 10.55 -4.13 -21.53
CA TRP A 298 10.56 -2.81 -20.95
C TRP A 298 9.55 -1.88 -21.63
N ARG A 299 8.86 -1.09 -20.82
CA ARG A 299 7.99 0.01 -21.23
C ARG A 299 8.36 1.30 -20.51
N GLU A 300 8.04 2.42 -21.13
CA GLU A 300 8.34 3.75 -20.61
C GLU A 300 7.27 4.22 -19.61
N GLY A 301 7.74 4.80 -18.51
CA GLY A 301 6.90 5.52 -17.55
C GLY A 301 6.74 7.01 -17.92
N PRO A 302 6.03 7.80 -17.09
CA PRO A 302 5.78 9.22 -17.34
C PRO A 302 6.99 10.14 -17.09
N ARG A 303 8.04 9.64 -16.44
CA ARG A 303 9.32 10.31 -16.22
C ARG A 303 9.19 11.68 -15.52
N LEU A 304 10.04 12.65 -15.89
CA LEU A 304 10.08 13.99 -15.30
C LEU A 304 8.73 14.72 -15.33
N ASP A 305 7.95 14.57 -16.40
CA ASP A 305 6.64 15.23 -16.55
C ASP A 305 5.68 14.94 -15.39
N PHE A 306 5.73 13.72 -14.86
CA PHE A 306 4.94 13.33 -13.69
C PHE A 306 5.28 14.20 -12.48
N PHE A 307 6.55 14.27 -12.11
CA PHE A 307 7.02 14.97 -10.92
C PHE A 307 6.81 16.49 -11.04
N GLU A 308 7.08 17.07 -12.22
CA GLU A 308 6.82 18.51 -12.48
C GLU A 308 5.33 18.86 -12.35
N THR A 309 4.46 17.95 -12.74
CA THR A 309 3.01 18.18 -12.68
C THR A 309 2.48 18.00 -11.26
N ILE A 310 2.85 16.93 -10.57
CA ILE A 310 2.31 16.65 -9.23
C ILE A 310 2.90 17.54 -8.13
N ASN A 311 4.13 18.07 -8.30
CA ASN A 311 4.80 18.94 -7.34
C ASN A 311 4.02 20.23 -7.02
N LYS A 312 3.03 20.57 -7.83
CA LYS A 312 2.15 21.73 -7.60
C LYS A 312 1.12 21.46 -6.49
N ASP A 313 0.78 20.20 -6.26
CA ASP A 313 -0.34 19.79 -5.40
C ASP A 313 0.07 18.76 -4.34
N VAL A 314 1.27 18.18 -4.46
CA VAL A 314 1.82 17.15 -3.55
C VAL A 314 3.16 17.62 -3.02
N ASP A 315 3.37 17.54 -1.70
CA ASP A 315 4.66 17.84 -1.08
C ASP A 315 5.65 16.68 -1.30
N LEU A 316 6.45 16.80 -2.39
CA LEU A 316 7.42 15.77 -2.77
C LEU A 316 8.58 15.62 -1.76
N THR A 317 8.83 16.61 -0.89
CA THR A 317 9.89 16.53 0.13
C THR A 317 9.56 15.52 1.24
N ARG A 318 8.30 15.08 1.32
CA ARG A 318 7.85 14.03 2.23
C ARG A 318 7.90 12.63 1.63
N LEU A 319 8.30 12.51 0.36
CA LEU A 319 8.45 11.22 -0.31
C LEU A 319 9.85 10.65 -0.07
N LEU A 320 9.95 9.32 -0.11
CA LEU A 320 11.18 8.55 -0.11
C LEU A 320 11.09 7.53 -1.24
N ALA A 321 12.10 7.51 -2.10
CA ALA A 321 12.13 6.58 -3.22
C ALA A 321 12.76 5.23 -2.82
N GLU A 322 12.10 4.12 -3.18
CA GLU A 322 12.80 2.85 -3.29
C GLU A 322 13.53 2.86 -4.63
N ASP A 323 14.82 3.19 -4.58
CA ASP A 323 15.72 3.35 -5.71
C ASP A 323 16.80 2.25 -5.72
N LEU A 324 16.40 1.03 -5.38
CA LEU A 324 17.30 -0.13 -5.38
C LEU A 324 17.35 -0.80 -6.76
N GLY A 325 18.46 -1.47 -7.06
CA GLY A 325 18.67 -2.11 -8.34
C GLY A 325 19.28 -1.17 -9.40
N VAL A 326 18.85 -1.29 -10.64
CA VAL A 326 19.37 -0.49 -11.75
C VAL A 326 18.76 0.90 -11.74
N ILE A 327 19.56 1.92 -11.44
CA ILE A 327 19.12 3.31 -11.35
C ILE A 327 19.51 4.07 -12.61
N LEU A 328 18.53 4.57 -13.35
CA LEU A 328 18.75 5.43 -14.50
C LEU A 328 19.33 6.79 -14.07
N LYS A 329 20.18 7.39 -14.91
CA LYS A 329 20.68 8.75 -14.69
C LYS A 329 19.54 9.75 -14.49
N GLU A 330 18.50 9.64 -15.30
CA GLU A 330 17.30 10.49 -15.18
C GLU A 330 16.59 10.34 -13.84
N THR A 331 16.55 9.14 -13.25
CA THR A 331 16.01 8.93 -11.90
C THR A 331 16.77 9.73 -10.88
N LYS A 332 18.12 9.69 -10.91
CA LYS A 332 18.97 10.49 -10.01
C LYS A 332 18.70 12.00 -10.16
N GLU A 333 18.62 12.48 -11.41
CA GLU A 333 18.35 13.90 -11.72
C GLU A 333 16.99 14.35 -11.15
N VAL A 334 15.96 13.50 -11.21
CA VAL A 334 14.64 13.78 -10.64
C VAL A 334 14.69 13.79 -9.11
N LEU A 335 15.33 12.79 -8.49
CA LEU A 335 15.49 12.72 -7.04
C LEU A 335 16.19 13.97 -6.49
N GLU A 336 17.28 14.40 -7.12
CA GLU A 336 18.02 15.61 -6.77
C GLU A 336 17.18 16.88 -6.98
N LYS A 337 16.50 16.99 -8.14
CA LYS A 337 15.69 18.18 -8.49
C LYS A 337 14.57 18.45 -7.49
N PHE A 338 13.92 17.40 -6.99
CA PHE A 338 12.78 17.50 -6.08
C PHE A 338 13.12 17.22 -4.62
N ASN A 339 14.41 17.02 -4.29
CA ASN A 339 14.89 16.67 -2.95
C ASN A 339 14.17 15.42 -2.38
N ILE A 340 13.98 14.40 -3.21
CA ILE A 340 13.41 13.11 -2.79
C ILE A 340 14.58 12.20 -2.37
N PRO A 341 14.70 11.80 -1.10
CA PRO A 341 15.75 10.88 -0.69
C PRO A 341 15.51 9.47 -1.24
N GLY A 342 16.60 8.80 -1.63
CA GLY A 342 16.62 7.38 -1.96
C GLY A 342 16.92 6.50 -0.74
N MET A 343 16.91 5.19 -0.94
CA MET A 343 17.18 4.20 0.10
C MET A 343 18.64 3.70 0.06
N LYS A 344 19.19 3.40 1.24
CA LYS A 344 20.48 2.73 1.38
C LYS A 344 20.30 1.51 2.28
N VAL A 345 20.51 0.32 1.72
CA VAL A 345 20.41 -0.95 2.46
C VAL A 345 21.79 -1.35 2.94
N LEU A 346 22.00 -1.29 4.26
CA LEU A 346 23.30 -1.53 4.87
C LEU A 346 23.87 -2.92 4.52
N GLN A 347 23.04 -3.97 4.54
CA GLN A 347 23.46 -5.34 4.22
C GLN A 347 24.06 -5.47 2.82
N GLN A 348 23.57 -4.69 1.86
CA GLN A 348 24.08 -4.69 0.47
C GLN A 348 25.43 -3.98 0.33
N ARG A 349 25.87 -3.27 1.37
CA ARG A 349 27.13 -2.52 1.40
C ARG A 349 28.24 -3.20 2.19
N ILE A 350 27.91 -4.32 2.85
CA ILE A 350 28.88 -5.14 3.59
C ILE A 350 29.44 -6.19 2.64
N PRO A 351 30.75 -6.22 2.35
CA PRO A 351 31.34 -7.25 1.50
C PRO A 351 31.16 -8.65 2.10
N ASP A 352 30.90 -9.65 1.25
CA ASP A 352 30.71 -11.05 1.66
C ASP A 352 31.96 -11.75 2.21
N SER A 353 33.12 -11.09 2.28
CA SER A 353 34.37 -11.65 2.76
C SER A 353 34.66 -11.22 4.19
N ASP A 354 34.88 -12.19 5.08
CA ASP A 354 35.30 -12.01 6.46
C ASP A 354 36.64 -11.27 6.62
N GLU A 355 37.37 -11.00 5.54
CA GLU A 355 38.74 -10.48 5.62
C GLU A 355 38.87 -8.96 5.63
N ASN A 356 37.83 -8.19 5.24
CA ASN A 356 37.85 -6.74 5.29
C ASN A 356 36.47 -6.14 5.46
N LEU A 357 35.95 -6.15 6.68
CA LEU A 357 34.85 -5.25 7.04
C LEU A 357 35.36 -3.81 6.89
N PRO A 358 34.84 -3.00 5.95
CA PRO A 358 35.23 -1.61 5.85
C PRO A 358 34.86 -0.93 7.14
N TYR A 359 35.81 -0.23 7.73
CA TYR A 359 35.57 0.66 8.85
C TYR A 359 34.46 1.65 8.46
N LEU A 360 33.36 1.66 9.20
CA LEU A 360 32.16 2.47 8.92
C LEU A 360 32.40 4.01 8.94
N GLY A 361 33.68 4.43 8.92
CA GLY A 361 34.11 5.81 9.05
C GLY A 361 34.31 6.59 7.75
N ASP A 362 34.49 5.93 6.60
CA ASP A 362 34.77 6.62 5.33
C ASP A 362 33.62 6.44 4.34
N SER A 363 32.62 7.31 4.46
CA SER A 363 31.43 7.35 3.58
C SER A 363 31.79 7.56 2.09
N GLU A 364 32.93 8.17 1.77
CA GLU A 364 33.37 8.39 0.39
C GLU A 364 33.93 7.11 -0.30
N GLU A 365 34.51 6.17 0.46
CA GLU A 365 35.02 4.90 -0.12
C GLU A 365 33.91 3.87 -0.33
N ILE A 366 32.85 3.94 0.50
CA ILE A 366 31.68 3.05 0.35
C ILE A 366 30.90 3.44 -0.91
N ASP A 367 30.78 4.71 -1.24
CA ASP A 367 30.10 5.18 -2.46
C ASP A 367 30.83 4.80 -3.76
N LYS A 368 32.16 4.66 -3.73
CA LYS A 368 32.96 4.23 -4.89
C LYS A 368 32.93 2.73 -5.18
N LYS A 369 32.48 1.90 -4.22
CA LYS A 369 32.35 0.45 -4.31
C LYS A 369 30.90 -0.02 -4.30
N SER A 370 29.93 0.86 -4.53
CA SER A 370 28.54 0.41 -4.62
C SER A 370 28.39 -0.53 -5.81
N LEU A 371 27.85 -1.71 -5.57
CA LEU A 371 27.48 -2.70 -6.60
C LEU A 371 26.51 -2.11 -7.66
N PHE A 372 26.12 -0.87 -7.49
CA PHE A 372 25.19 -0.11 -8.31
C PHE A 372 25.86 1.14 -8.90
N ASP A 373 27.12 0.99 -9.36
CA ASP A 373 27.71 2.03 -10.17
C ASP A 373 26.87 2.25 -11.42
N GLU A 374 26.68 3.51 -11.71
CA GLU A 374 25.97 4.11 -12.83
C GLU A 374 25.59 3.13 -13.94
N ALA A 375 24.36 2.60 -13.89
CA ALA A 375 23.80 1.98 -15.06
C ALA A 375 23.63 3.07 -16.10
N SER A 376 24.56 3.13 -17.06
CA SER A 376 24.35 3.84 -18.31
C SER A 376 23.12 3.26 -19.01
N ASP A 377 22.52 4.00 -19.93
CA ASP A 377 21.47 3.44 -20.81
C ASP A 377 21.96 2.16 -21.52
N ASP A 378 23.27 2.04 -21.77
CA ASP A 378 23.94 0.86 -22.32
C ASP A 378 23.82 -0.39 -21.41
N TYR A 379 23.83 -0.23 -20.07
CA TYR A 379 23.65 -1.35 -19.14
C TYR A 379 22.26 -2.00 -19.25
N PHE A 380 21.24 -1.22 -19.55
CA PHE A 380 19.88 -1.74 -19.82
C PHE A 380 19.81 -2.57 -21.09
N GLU A 381 20.55 -2.18 -22.14
CA GLU A 381 20.62 -2.97 -23.39
C GLU A 381 21.43 -4.26 -23.19
N GLU A 382 22.53 -4.22 -22.41
CA GLU A 382 23.35 -5.39 -22.13
C GLU A 382 22.67 -6.43 -21.22
N THR A 383 21.83 -5.99 -20.28
CA THR A 383 21.12 -6.89 -19.35
C THR A 383 19.73 -7.29 -19.82
N HIS A 384 19.29 -6.84 -21.00
CA HIS A 384 18.02 -7.27 -21.59
C HIS A 384 18.07 -8.77 -21.95
N PRO A 385 17.06 -9.58 -21.54
CA PRO A 385 17.04 -11.04 -21.80
C PRO A 385 17.17 -11.42 -23.28
N SER A 386 16.86 -10.51 -24.21
CA SER A 386 17.05 -10.75 -25.65
C SER A 386 18.52 -10.71 -26.10
N ASN A 387 19.44 -10.28 -25.23
CA ASN A 387 20.87 -10.20 -25.51
C ASN A 387 21.67 -11.37 -24.90
N TRP A 388 20.97 -12.35 -24.29
CA TRP A 388 21.54 -13.60 -23.72
C TRP A 388 21.19 -14.80 -24.57
#